data_9ccd8e526247fd106dff3d6de9cf8037
#
_entry.id   9ccd8e526247fd106dff3d6de9cf8037
#
_cell.length_a   1.000
_cell.length_b   1.000
_cell.length_c   1.000
_cell.angle_alpha   90.00
_cell.angle_beta   90.00
_cell.angle_gamma   90.00
#
_symmetry.space_group_name_H-M   'P 1'
#
loop_
_entity.id
_entity.type
_entity.pdbx_description
1 polymer ?
#
loop_
_entity_poly.entity_id
_entity_poly.type
_entity_poly.pdbx_seq_one_letter_code
_entity_poly.pdbx_strand_id
1 'polypeptide(L)'
;GGRKPWRQKGTGRARQGSIRAPQWIKGGIALGPRPRSYSYKINKKEKRLAIKSILSSKVAEKELIVLDKLELKEIKTANMVKILNNVKVEGKTLILLPSNNENVQKSSRNIECVKTLTVDTINAYDLVKYKGLVVTEDTVKKLEEVYA
;
A
#
# COMPACT_ATOMS: atom_id res chain seq x y z
N GLY A 1 32.97 -23.35 -17.41
CA GLY A 1 32.52 -24.65 -17.00
C GLY A 1 33.29 -25.21 -15.81
N GLY A 2 33.29 -26.45 -15.63
CA GLY A 2 34.06 -27.20 -14.64
C GLY A 2 34.79 -28.36 -15.28
N ARG A 3 35.52 -29.11 -14.47
CA ARG A 3 36.22 -30.30 -14.94
C ARG A 3 35.22 -31.32 -15.51
N LYS A 4 35.55 -31.95 -16.66
CA LYS A 4 34.79 -33.06 -17.20
C LYS A 4 34.91 -34.28 -16.24
N PRO A 5 33.79 -34.87 -15.74
CA PRO A 5 33.86 -35.90 -14.68
C PRO A 5 34.44 -37.21 -15.16
N TRP A 6 34.25 -37.58 -16.43
CA TRP A 6 34.81 -38.82 -17.06
C TRP A 6 34.93 -38.65 -18.57
N ARG A 7 35.64 -39.59 -19.20
CA ARG A 7 35.84 -39.60 -20.65
C ARG A 7 34.54 -39.78 -21.43
N GLN A 8 34.53 -39.34 -22.68
CA GLN A 8 33.34 -39.27 -23.54
C GLN A 8 32.66 -40.62 -23.81
N LYS A 9 33.42 -41.67 -23.92
CA LYS A 9 32.95 -43.04 -24.20
C LYS A 9 33.67 -44.05 -23.34
N GLY A 10 33.15 -45.31 -23.22
CA GLY A 10 33.81 -46.42 -22.53
C GLY A 10 33.67 -46.39 -21.00
N THR A 11 32.71 -45.70 -20.42
CA THR A 11 32.47 -45.62 -18.95
C THR A 11 31.13 -46.25 -18.52
N GLY A 12 30.26 -46.64 -19.47
CA GLY A 12 28.90 -47.12 -19.16
C GLY A 12 27.98 -46.10 -18.53
N ARG A 13 28.44 -44.82 -18.38
CA ARG A 13 27.68 -43.69 -17.76
C ARG A 13 27.19 -42.73 -18.82
N ALA A 14 26.15 -41.92 -18.47
CA ALA A 14 25.69 -40.85 -19.30
C ALA A 14 26.81 -39.82 -19.60
N ARG A 15 26.81 -39.24 -20.80
CA ARG A 15 27.80 -38.25 -21.21
C ARG A 15 27.62 -36.96 -20.43
N GLN A 16 28.71 -36.48 -19.80
CA GLN A 16 28.73 -35.26 -19.02
C GLN A 16 29.90 -34.37 -19.44
N GLY A 17 29.62 -33.07 -19.66
CA GLY A 17 30.65 -32.10 -20.06
C GLY A 17 31.28 -31.35 -18.88
N SER A 18 30.55 -31.21 -17.78
CA SER A 18 30.95 -30.40 -16.62
C SER A 18 30.25 -30.90 -15.35
N ILE A 19 30.95 -30.85 -14.22
CA ILE A 19 30.38 -31.09 -12.89
C ILE A 19 29.52 -29.92 -12.39
N ARG A 20 29.55 -28.78 -13.07
CA ARG A 20 28.76 -27.56 -12.76
C ARG A 20 27.56 -27.37 -13.67
N ALA A 21 27.18 -28.37 -14.44
CA ALA A 21 25.99 -28.32 -15.28
C ALA A 21 24.73 -28.30 -14.41
N PRO A 22 23.60 -27.70 -14.87
CA PRO A 22 22.39 -27.51 -14.06
C PRO A 22 21.78 -28.78 -13.48
N GLN A 23 22.01 -29.92 -14.08
CA GLN A 23 21.53 -31.23 -13.59
C GLN A 23 22.36 -31.79 -12.39
N TRP A 24 23.46 -31.15 -12.05
CA TRP A 24 24.31 -31.56 -10.93
C TRP A 24 23.98 -30.79 -9.66
N ILE A 25 24.07 -31.45 -8.51
CA ILE A 25 24.01 -30.80 -7.20
C ILE A 25 25.12 -29.75 -7.11
N LYS A 26 24.80 -28.54 -6.69
CA LYS A 26 25.70 -27.36 -6.71
C LYS A 26 26.15 -26.93 -8.11
N GLY A 27 25.45 -27.34 -9.16
CA GLY A 27 25.63 -26.84 -10.52
C GLY A 27 24.93 -25.46 -10.74
N GLY A 28 24.96 -24.99 -11.97
CA GLY A 28 24.31 -23.74 -12.34
C GLY A 28 22.79 -23.79 -12.21
N ILE A 29 22.16 -22.66 -11.96
CA ILE A 29 20.70 -22.50 -11.92
C ILE A 29 20.20 -22.16 -13.32
N ALA A 30 19.46 -23.08 -13.96
CA ALA A 30 18.93 -22.87 -15.30
C ALA A 30 17.62 -22.04 -15.29
N LEU A 31 16.73 -22.31 -14.32
CA LEU A 31 15.39 -21.71 -14.21
C LEU A 31 15.19 -21.00 -12.87
N GLY A 32 16.20 -20.24 -12.45
CA GLY A 32 16.12 -19.45 -11.21
C GLY A 32 15.33 -18.15 -11.39
N PRO A 33 14.87 -17.55 -10.29
CA PRO A 33 14.22 -16.23 -10.31
C PRO A 33 15.21 -15.19 -10.80
N ARG A 34 14.76 -14.35 -11.72
CA ARG A 34 15.53 -13.21 -12.24
C ARG A 34 14.92 -11.91 -11.74
N PRO A 35 15.73 -10.92 -11.34
CA PRO A 35 15.24 -9.59 -11.03
C PRO A 35 14.45 -9.05 -12.23
N ARG A 36 13.21 -8.64 -12.01
CA ARG A 36 12.37 -8.02 -13.04
C ARG A 36 11.49 -6.95 -12.44
N SER A 37 11.14 -5.95 -13.23
CA SER A 37 10.14 -4.98 -12.83
C SER A 37 8.74 -5.59 -12.98
N TYR A 38 7.90 -5.42 -11.94
CA TYR A 38 6.48 -5.76 -11.95
C TYR A 38 5.60 -4.52 -12.18
N SER A 39 6.23 -3.36 -12.42
CA SER A 39 5.53 -2.12 -12.65
C SER A 39 4.78 -2.15 -13.99
N TYR A 40 3.50 -1.80 -13.96
CA TYR A 40 2.68 -1.59 -15.15
C TYR A 40 1.80 -0.35 -14.97
N LYS A 41 1.41 0.27 -16.09
CA LYS A 41 0.64 1.50 -16.10
C LYS A 41 -0.85 1.18 -16.23
N ILE A 42 -1.66 1.74 -15.32
CA ILE A 42 -3.13 1.69 -15.39
C ILE A 42 -3.65 3.02 -15.91
N ASN A 43 -4.72 3.02 -16.68
CA ASN A 43 -5.34 4.21 -17.24
C ASN A 43 -5.91 5.13 -16.13
N LYS A 44 -5.86 6.45 -16.36
CA LYS A 44 -6.35 7.43 -15.36
C LYS A 44 -7.84 7.24 -15.03
N LYS A 45 -8.67 6.92 -16.04
CA LYS A 45 -10.11 6.67 -15.85
C LYS A 45 -10.38 5.47 -14.95
N GLU A 46 -9.63 4.38 -15.12
CA GLU A 46 -9.74 3.17 -14.29
C GLU A 46 -9.33 3.45 -12.84
N LYS A 47 -8.25 4.21 -12.62
CA LYS A 47 -7.83 4.63 -11.27
C LYS A 47 -8.90 5.47 -10.57
N ARG A 48 -9.52 6.42 -11.28
CA ARG A 48 -10.61 7.24 -10.73
C ARG A 48 -11.83 6.39 -10.39
N LEU A 49 -12.21 5.49 -11.28
CA LEU A 49 -13.33 4.57 -11.04
C LEU A 49 -13.10 3.69 -9.81
N ALA A 50 -11.88 3.17 -9.64
CA ALA A 50 -11.51 2.38 -8.46
C ALA A 50 -11.67 3.17 -7.16
N ILE A 51 -11.19 4.42 -7.11
CA ILE A 51 -11.34 5.29 -5.93
C ILE A 51 -12.82 5.58 -5.64
N LYS A 52 -13.63 5.93 -6.65
CA LYS A 52 -15.07 6.14 -6.52
C LYS A 52 -15.78 4.90 -5.94
N SER A 53 -15.47 3.72 -6.47
CA SER A 53 -16.03 2.45 -6.00
C SER A 53 -15.72 2.18 -4.53
N ILE A 54 -14.46 2.41 -4.11
CA ILE A 54 -14.05 2.21 -2.71
C ILE A 54 -14.77 3.22 -1.80
N LEU A 55 -14.85 4.48 -2.17
CA LEU A 55 -15.57 5.49 -1.38
C LEU A 55 -17.06 5.13 -1.25
N SER A 56 -17.71 4.66 -2.31
CA SER A 56 -19.09 4.18 -2.27
C SER A 56 -19.26 2.99 -1.32
N SER A 57 -18.32 2.03 -1.33
CA SER A 57 -18.31 0.90 -0.38
C SER A 57 -18.21 1.40 1.06
N LYS A 58 -17.29 2.34 1.35
CA LYS A 58 -17.12 2.95 2.68
C LYS A 58 -18.39 3.61 3.20
N VAL A 59 -19.15 4.27 2.33
CA VAL A 59 -20.46 4.86 2.69
C VAL A 59 -21.49 3.75 2.97
N ALA A 60 -21.58 2.75 2.11
CA ALA A 60 -22.54 1.65 2.26
C ALA A 60 -22.29 0.84 3.55
N GLU A 61 -21.04 0.63 3.93
CA GLU A 61 -20.62 -0.10 5.13
C GLU A 61 -20.63 0.78 6.40
N LYS A 62 -20.99 2.06 6.28
CA LYS A 62 -21.00 3.06 7.38
C LYS A 62 -19.63 3.24 8.05
N GLU A 63 -18.58 3.08 7.31
CA GLU A 63 -17.19 3.24 7.75
C GLU A 63 -16.65 4.66 7.53
N LEU A 64 -17.41 5.51 6.84
CA LEU A 64 -17.09 6.91 6.59
C LEU A 64 -17.72 7.79 7.68
N ILE A 65 -16.89 8.61 8.31
CA ILE A 65 -17.29 9.55 9.35
C ILE A 65 -16.92 10.95 8.89
N VAL A 66 -17.89 11.84 8.86
CA VAL A 66 -17.71 13.24 8.46
C VAL A 66 -17.67 14.10 9.72
N LEU A 67 -16.65 14.95 9.82
CA LEU A 67 -16.50 15.95 10.88
C LEU A 67 -16.68 17.35 10.29
N ASP A 68 -17.24 18.26 11.05
CA ASP A 68 -17.37 19.65 10.64
C ASP A 68 -15.97 20.27 10.46
N LYS A 69 -15.11 20.14 11.48
CA LYS A 69 -13.73 20.64 11.47
C LYS A 69 -12.79 19.76 12.24
N LEU A 70 -11.54 19.69 11.82
CA LEU A 70 -10.45 19.00 12.50
C LEU A 70 -9.27 19.98 12.66
N GLU A 71 -9.27 20.74 13.73
CA GLU A 71 -8.23 21.71 14.03
C GLU A 71 -7.55 21.40 15.37
N LEU A 72 -6.24 21.37 15.38
CA LEU A 72 -5.44 21.22 16.59
C LEU A 72 -4.61 22.50 16.79
N LYS A 73 -4.80 23.17 17.93
CA LYS A 73 -4.03 24.37 18.30
C LYS A 73 -2.56 24.03 18.56
N GLU A 74 -2.29 22.87 19.12
CA GLU A 74 -0.95 22.39 19.51
C GLU A 74 -0.69 20.99 18.95
N ILE A 75 0.59 20.68 18.72
CA ILE A 75 1.03 19.36 18.28
C ILE A 75 1.09 18.45 19.52
N LYS A 76 0.01 17.71 19.78
CA LYS A 76 -0.08 16.75 20.89
C LYS A 76 -0.84 15.49 20.46
N THR A 77 -0.22 14.32 20.61
CA THR A 77 -0.84 13.02 20.32
C THR A 77 -2.02 12.74 21.22
N ALA A 78 -1.94 13.12 22.50
CA ALA A 78 -3.04 12.92 23.45
C ALA A 78 -4.35 13.60 23.02
N ASN A 79 -4.27 14.79 22.42
CA ASN A 79 -5.46 15.49 21.93
C ASN A 79 -6.07 14.75 20.74
N MET A 80 -5.24 14.23 19.83
CA MET A 80 -5.70 13.43 18.68
C MET A 80 -6.37 12.12 19.13
N VAL A 81 -5.79 11.43 20.10
CA VAL A 81 -6.39 10.21 20.68
C VAL A 81 -7.76 10.51 21.30
N LYS A 82 -7.91 11.63 22.04
CA LYS A 82 -9.21 12.03 22.60
C LYS A 82 -10.25 12.26 21.50
N ILE A 83 -9.89 12.91 20.39
CA ILE A 83 -10.80 13.15 19.26
C ILE A 83 -11.23 11.81 18.66
N LEU A 84 -10.29 10.90 18.36
CA LEU A 84 -10.59 9.60 17.79
C LEU A 84 -11.50 8.75 18.69
N ASN A 85 -11.24 8.77 20.00
CA ASN A 85 -12.10 8.08 20.97
C ASN A 85 -13.53 8.67 21.04
N ASN A 86 -13.66 9.99 20.95
CA ASN A 86 -14.99 10.64 20.92
C ASN A 86 -15.77 10.29 19.67
N VAL A 87 -15.09 10.14 18.53
CA VAL A 87 -15.68 9.75 17.24
C VAL A 87 -15.99 8.24 17.21
N LYS A 88 -15.55 7.47 18.21
CA LYS A 88 -15.75 6.01 18.33
C LYS A 88 -15.28 5.24 17.10
N VAL A 89 -14.13 5.62 16.55
CA VAL A 89 -13.54 4.92 15.41
C VAL A 89 -12.86 3.65 15.90
N GLU A 90 -13.25 2.52 15.33
CA GLU A 90 -12.67 1.22 15.66
C GLU A 90 -11.61 0.78 14.65
N GLY A 91 -10.47 0.32 15.14
CA GLY A 91 -9.42 -0.28 14.32
C GLY A 91 -8.56 0.72 13.55
N LYS A 92 -8.09 0.31 12.37
CA LYS A 92 -7.23 1.14 11.53
C LYS A 92 -8.02 2.25 10.86
N THR A 93 -7.59 3.49 11.05
CA THR A 93 -8.29 4.70 10.61
C THR A 93 -7.43 5.53 9.67
N LEU A 94 -8.02 5.91 8.56
CA LEU A 94 -7.46 6.88 7.63
C LEU A 94 -8.12 8.24 7.85
N ILE A 95 -7.31 9.26 8.08
CA ILE A 95 -7.78 10.65 8.17
C ILE A 95 -7.43 11.34 6.87
N LEU A 96 -8.44 11.86 6.18
CA LEU A 96 -8.26 12.56 4.93
C LEU A 96 -8.48 14.06 5.14
N LEU A 97 -7.49 14.85 4.73
CA LEU A 97 -7.48 16.30 4.89
C LEU A 97 -7.61 17.01 3.54
N PRO A 98 -8.24 18.19 3.47
CA PRO A 98 -8.36 18.97 2.23
C PRO A 98 -7.01 19.50 1.76
N SER A 99 -6.13 19.85 2.70
CA SER A 99 -4.76 20.33 2.47
C SER A 99 -3.83 19.87 3.57
N ASN A 100 -2.54 20.11 3.41
CA ASN A 100 -1.57 19.75 4.43
C ASN A 100 -1.75 20.57 5.71
N ASN A 101 -2.04 19.89 6.83
CA ASN A 101 -2.12 20.47 8.17
C ASN A 101 -1.06 19.83 9.06
N GLU A 102 0.03 20.55 9.30
CA GLU A 102 1.17 20.06 10.08
C GLU A 102 0.79 19.64 11.51
N ASN A 103 -0.09 20.38 12.17
CA ASN A 103 -0.50 20.08 13.54
C ASN A 103 -1.21 18.73 13.61
N VAL A 104 -2.14 18.46 12.71
CA VAL A 104 -2.86 17.19 12.64
C VAL A 104 -1.93 16.06 12.25
N GLN A 105 -1.09 16.26 11.23
CA GLN A 105 -0.17 15.25 10.75
C GLN A 105 0.88 14.84 11.80
N LYS A 106 1.51 15.83 12.46
CA LYS A 106 2.51 15.56 13.50
C LYS A 106 1.89 14.94 14.75
N SER A 107 0.64 15.29 15.10
CA SER A 107 -0.08 14.72 16.23
C SER A 107 -0.54 13.28 16.01
N SER A 108 -0.83 12.90 14.76
CA SER A 108 -1.36 11.57 14.42
C SER A 108 -0.29 10.54 14.01
N ARG A 109 0.86 10.98 13.48
CA ARG A 109 1.89 10.07 12.92
C ARG A 109 2.44 9.03 13.89
N ASN A 110 2.42 9.30 15.21
CA ASN A 110 2.89 8.37 16.24
C ASN A 110 1.84 7.35 16.69
N ILE A 111 0.61 7.44 16.18
CA ILE A 111 -0.46 6.50 16.51
C ILE A 111 -0.44 5.37 15.47
N GLU A 112 -0.15 4.15 15.92
CA GLU A 112 0.10 2.99 15.06
C GLU A 112 -1.04 2.67 14.07
N CYS A 113 -2.29 2.83 14.53
CA CYS A 113 -3.47 2.49 13.73
C CYS A 113 -3.99 3.66 12.89
N VAL A 114 -3.30 4.81 12.84
CA VAL A 114 -3.78 6.03 12.18
C VAL A 114 -2.82 6.46 11.10
N LYS A 115 -3.36 6.80 9.93
CA LYS A 115 -2.63 7.43 8.83
C LYS A 115 -3.35 8.68 8.37
N THR A 116 -2.61 9.73 8.08
CA THR A 116 -3.14 10.95 7.46
C THR A 116 -2.73 11.03 6.00
N LEU A 117 -3.66 11.42 5.15
CA LEU A 117 -3.44 11.73 3.74
C LEU A 117 -4.14 13.03 3.37
N THR A 118 -3.72 13.64 2.27
CA THR A 118 -4.44 14.72 1.61
C THR A 118 -5.23 14.17 0.43
N VAL A 119 -6.25 14.89 -0.03
CA VAL A 119 -7.05 14.51 -1.22
C VAL A 119 -6.15 14.27 -2.43
N ASP A 120 -5.07 15.05 -2.58
CA ASP A 120 -4.16 14.94 -3.73
C ASP A 120 -3.28 13.68 -3.69
N THR A 121 -3.07 13.09 -2.50
CA THR A 121 -2.22 11.90 -2.29
C THR A 121 -3.00 10.62 -2.03
N ILE A 122 -4.33 10.68 -2.18
CA ILE A 122 -5.21 9.52 -1.97
C ILE A 122 -4.86 8.38 -2.92
N ASN A 123 -4.84 7.15 -2.39
CA ASN A 123 -4.62 5.95 -3.17
C ASN A 123 -5.55 4.81 -2.75
N ALA A 124 -5.87 3.92 -3.67
CA ALA A 124 -6.79 2.81 -3.43
C ALA A 124 -6.29 1.85 -2.34
N TYR A 125 -4.97 1.62 -2.26
CA TYR A 125 -4.39 0.71 -1.27
C TYR A 125 -4.67 1.17 0.17
N ASP A 126 -4.41 2.45 0.47
CA ASP A 126 -4.64 2.99 1.81
C ASP A 126 -6.14 3.02 2.15
N LEU A 127 -6.99 3.38 1.18
CA LEU A 127 -8.44 3.37 1.39
C LEU A 127 -8.98 1.99 1.76
N VAL A 128 -8.47 0.92 1.15
CA VAL A 128 -8.88 -0.47 1.48
C VAL A 128 -8.23 -0.95 2.77
N LYS A 129 -6.95 -0.62 3.00
CA LYS A 129 -6.20 -1.07 4.16
C LYS A 129 -6.76 -0.54 5.49
N TYR A 130 -7.23 0.70 5.49
CA TYR A 130 -7.78 1.35 6.67
C TYR A 130 -9.31 1.26 6.64
N LYS A 131 -9.87 0.57 7.65
CA LYS A 131 -11.30 0.34 7.74
C LYS A 131 -12.07 1.64 7.96
N GLY A 132 -11.72 2.40 8.98
CA GLY A 132 -12.35 3.71 9.25
C GLY A 132 -11.81 4.81 8.33
N LEU A 133 -12.69 5.63 7.79
CA LEU A 133 -12.35 6.81 7.01
C LEU A 133 -12.94 8.05 7.67
N VAL A 134 -12.08 8.92 8.18
CA VAL A 134 -12.47 10.19 8.80
C VAL A 134 -12.16 11.34 7.83
N VAL A 135 -13.15 12.12 7.51
CA VAL A 135 -13.05 13.26 6.58
C VAL A 135 -13.66 14.51 7.21
N THR A 136 -13.24 15.69 6.76
CA THR A 136 -13.93 16.95 7.09
C THR A 136 -14.89 17.35 5.97
N GLU A 137 -15.87 18.21 6.25
CA GLU A 137 -16.81 18.71 5.26
C GLU A 137 -16.09 19.34 4.05
N ASP A 138 -15.05 20.14 4.29
CA ASP A 138 -14.22 20.72 3.22
C ASP A 138 -13.49 19.67 2.39
N THR A 139 -13.11 18.54 3.02
CA THR A 139 -12.51 17.41 2.29
C THR A 139 -13.50 16.75 1.35
N VAL A 140 -14.76 16.61 1.76
CA VAL A 140 -15.82 16.06 0.91
C VAL A 140 -16.04 16.94 -0.31
N LYS A 141 -16.17 18.25 -0.13
CA LYS A 141 -16.31 19.20 -1.25
C LYS A 141 -15.14 19.09 -2.24
N LYS A 142 -13.90 19.03 -1.72
CA LYS A 142 -12.70 18.86 -2.58
C LYS A 142 -12.68 17.50 -3.28
N LEU A 143 -13.15 16.43 -2.63
CA LEU A 143 -13.28 15.11 -3.27
C LEU A 143 -14.27 15.13 -4.44
N GLU A 144 -15.39 15.82 -4.28
CA GLU A 144 -16.39 16.00 -5.35
C GLU A 144 -15.78 16.74 -6.54
N GLU A 145 -15.05 17.84 -6.32
CA GLU A 145 -14.36 18.56 -7.39
C GLU A 145 -13.38 17.70 -8.19
N VAL A 146 -12.61 16.84 -7.50
CA VAL A 146 -11.56 16.04 -8.13
C VAL A 146 -12.10 14.79 -8.82
N TYR A 147 -13.15 14.18 -8.26
CA TYR A 147 -13.65 12.87 -8.69
C TYR A 147 -15.06 12.90 -9.30
N ALA A 148 -15.80 13.97 -9.24
CA ALA A 148 -17.15 14.09 -9.83
C ALA A 148 -17.22 13.88 -11.36
#